data_8ff199d859df82b286307b5abf4642a4
#
_entry.id   8ff199d859df82b286307b5abf4642a4
#
_cell.length_a   1.000
_cell.length_b   1.000
_cell.length_c   1.000
_cell.angle_alpha   90.00
_cell.angle_beta   90.00
_cell.angle_gamma   90.00
#
_symmetry.space_group_name_H-M   'P 1'
#
loop_
_entity.id
_entity.type
_entity.pdbx_description
1 polymer ?
#
loop_
_entity_poly.entity_id
_entity_poly.type
_entity_poly.pdbx_seq_one_letter_code
_entity_poly.pdbx_strand_id
1 'polypeptide(L)'
;WIMQNADQLADIPYSSGVSISGKNYLPYHIKTDTSQKSWDVYENRIIISFLHTVMLNAKQIFLEFDKDVLNEERIISRIHGSFPKEYCAPIITIKSLQVSFCRILLGKLNRSIDTLQNLYKQYETLFDVQISILTTFPRKTSTFCEIKPYAQVFEMIVRWFKYGEYSLEKERLILQVKTL
;
A
#
# COMPACT_ATOMS: atom_id res chain seq x y z
N TRP A 1 -14.25 -34.03 -18.88
CA TRP A 1 -12.93 -34.10 -19.51
C TRP A 1 -12.89 -35.21 -20.57
N ILE A 2 -13.26 -36.47 -20.27
CA ILE A 2 -13.24 -37.56 -21.22
C ILE A 2 -14.11 -37.27 -22.45
N MET A 3 -15.31 -36.73 -22.28
CA MET A 3 -16.21 -36.36 -23.41
C MET A 3 -15.67 -35.24 -24.28
N GLN A 4 -14.84 -34.35 -23.72
CA GLN A 4 -14.26 -33.21 -24.45
C GLN A 4 -12.93 -33.54 -25.17
N ASN A 5 -12.31 -34.69 -24.82
CA ASN A 5 -10.99 -35.08 -25.31
C ASN A 5 -10.95 -36.54 -25.75
N ALA A 6 -12.05 -37.03 -26.34
CA ALA A 6 -12.16 -38.43 -26.78
C ALA A 6 -11.12 -38.81 -27.84
N ASP A 7 -10.67 -37.85 -28.64
CA ASP A 7 -9.61 -37.98 -29.64
C ASP A 7 -8.21 -38.16 -29.05
N GLN A 8 -8.05 -37.90 -27.73
CA GLN A 8 -6.78 -38.06 -27.00
C GLN A 8 -6.71 -39.36 -26.22
N LEU A 9 -7.68 -40.28 -26.39
CA LEU A 9 -7.73 -41.56 -25.73
C LEU A 9 -7.12 -42.64 -26.65
N ALA A 10 -6.15 -43.36 -26.14
CA ALA A 10 -5.61 -44.56 -26.81
C ALA A 10 -6.35 -45.82 -26.34
N ASP A 11 -6.77 -46.67 -27.26
CA ASP A 11 -7.34 -48.01 -27.02
C ASP A 11 -6.22 -48.91 -26.50
N ILE A 12 -6.39 -49.48 -25.32
CA ILE A 12 -5.38 -50.38 -24.71
C ILE A 12 -5.94 -51.75 -24.45
N PRO A 13 -5.16 -52.80 -24.75
CA PRO A 13 -5.62 -54.19 -24.64
C PRO A 13 -5.68 -54.72 -23.20
N TYR A 14 -5.32 -53.98 -22.17
CA TYR A 14 -5.23 -54.43 -20.80
C TYR A 14 -6.24 -53.74 -19.85
N SER A 15 -6.51 -54.42 -18.72
CA SER A 15 -7.53 -54.04 -17.73
C SER A 15 -7.25 -52.75 -16.94
N SER A 16 -6.19 -52.02 -17.25
CA SER A 16 -5.83 -50.73 -16.62
C SER A 16 -6.28 -49.59 -17.47
N GLY A 17 -7.27 -48.82 -17.01
CA GLY A 17 -7.78 -47.64 -17.73
C GLY A 17 -9.25 -47.38 -17.41
N VAL A 18 -9.82 -46.38 -18.05
CA VAL A 18 -11.25 -46.03 -17.95
C VAL A 18 -12.03 -46.85 -18.94
N SER A 19 -12.96 -47.71 -18.46
CA SER A 19 -13.79 -48.51 -19.33
C SER A 19 -14.98 -47.73 -19.87
N ILE A 20 -15.06 -47.62 -21.21
CA ILE A 20 -16.16 -46.96 -21.92
C ILE A 20 -16.68 -47.95 -22.97
N SER A 21 -17.96 -48.30 -22.88
CA SER A 21 -18.62 -49.24 -23.83
C SER A 21 -17.85 -50.57 -24.03
N GLY A 22 -17.30 -51.12 -22.97
CA GLY A 22 -16.59 -52.39 -22.98
C GLY A 22 -15.14 -52.33 -23.50
N LYS A 23 -14.62 -51.19 -23.80
CA LYS A 23 -13.21 -50.95 -24.15
C LYS A 23 -12.52 -50.12 -23.08
N ASN A 24 -11.23 -50.41 -22.84
CA ASN A 24 -10.42 -49.66 -21.86
C ASN A 24 -9.55 -48.63 -22.57
N TYR A 25 -9.59 -47.45 -22.07
CA TYR A 25 -8.88 -46.30 -22.63
C TYR A 25 -7.94 -45.67 -21.61
N LEU A 26 -6.72 -45.31 -22.05
CA LEU A 26 -5.82 -44.41 -21.32
C LEU A 26 -5.67 -43.10 -22.08
N PRO A 27 -5.66 -41.96 -21.40
CA PRO A 27 -5.36 -40.71 -22.06
C PRO A 27 -3.92 -40.72 -22.60
N TYR A 28 -3.76 -40.48 -23.90
CA TYR A 28 -2.44 -40.47 -24.55
C TYR A 28 -1.59 -39.26 -24.09
N HIS A 29 -2.25 -38.18 -23.79
CA HIS A 29 -1.66 -37.00 -23.14
C HIS A 29 -2.60 -36.50 -22.04
N ILE A 30 -2.15 -36.59 -20.82
CA ILE A 30 -2.79 -35.83 -19.74
C ILE A 30 -2.19 -34.42 -19.79
N LYS A 31 -2.96 -33.45 -20.27
CA LYS A 31 -2.66 -32.06 -19.96
C LYS A 31 -2.84 -31.89 -18.46
N THR A 32 -1.78 -32.12 -17.70
CA THR A 32 -1.71 -31.58 -16.38
C THR A 32 -1.67 -30.06 -16.56
N ASP A 33 -2.76 -29.39 -16.21
CA ASP A 33 -2.66 -27.96 -15.90
C ASP A 33 -1.64 -27.87 -14.78
N THR A 34 -0.38 -27.69 -15.16
CA THR A 34 0.62 -27.17 -14.23
C THR A 34 0.15 -25.76 -13.93
N SER A 35 -0.67 -25.63 -12.88
CA SER A 35 -0.95 -24.35 -12.31
C SER A 35 0.41 -23.77 -11.91
N GLN A 36 1.01 -22.98 -12.80
CA GLN A 36 2.13 -22.15 -12.42
C GLN A 36 1.62 -21.33 -11.26
N LYS A 37 2.20 -21.54 -10.09
CA LYS A 37 1.89 -20.73 -8.91
C LYS A 37 2.36 -19.30 -9.23
N SER A 38 1.50 -18.53 -9.86
CA SER A 38 1.73 -17.12 -10.08
C SER A 38 1.44 -16.40 -8.78
N TRP A 39 2.41 -15.64 -8.31
CA TRP A 39 2.23 -14.72 -7.18
C TRP A 39 1.53 -13.43 -7.62
N ASP A 40 1.33 -13.24 -8.94
CA ASP A 40 0.62 -12.10 -9.50
C ASP A 40 -0.90 -12.32 -9.39
N VAL A 41 -1.39 -12.32 -8.16
CA VAL A 41 -2.81 -12.40 -7.82
C VAL A 41 -3.34 -11.03 -7.41
N TYR A 42 -4.66 -10.85 -7.52
CA TYR A 42 -5.33 -9.59 -7.22
C TYR A 42 -4.95 -9.03 -5.83
N GLU A 43 -4.92 -9.86 -4.81
CA GLU A 43 -4.63 -9.46 -3.44
C GLU A 43 -3.21 -8.92 -3.29
N ASN A 44 -2.23 -9.58 -3.91
CA ASN A 44 -0.84 -9.12 -3.88
C ASN A 44 -0.67 -7.79 -4.62
N ARG A 45 -1.36 -7.62 -5.77
CA ARG A 45 -1.39 -6.33 -6.48
C ARG A 45 -1.97 -5.23 -5.62
N ILE A 46 -3.06 -5.49 -4.89
CA ILE A 46 -3.68 -4.51 -3.99
C ILE A 46 -2.74 -4.15 -2.84
N ILE A 47 -2.08 -5.12 -2.21
CA ILE A 47 -1.17 -4.89 -1.09
C ILE A 47 0.01 -4.02 -1.52
N ILE A 48 0.68 -4.36 -2.64
CA ILE A 48 1.84 -3.59 -3.10
C ILE A 48 1.42 -2.18 -3.57
N SER A 49 0.26 -2.07 -4.23
CA SER A 49 -0.30 -0.78 -4.64
C SER A 49 -0.66 0.10 -3.44
N PHE A 50 -1.17 -0.50 -2.37
CA PHE A 50 -1.43 0.19 -1.10
C PHE A 50 -0.13 0.68 -0.44
N LEU A 51 0.88 -0.17 -0.30
CA LEU A 51 2.18 0.21 0.24
C LEU A 51 2.80 1.36 -0.56
N HIS A 52 2.75 1.28 -1.89
CA HIS A 52 3.23 2.33 -2.78
C HIS A 52 2.48 3.66 -2.57
N THR A 53 1.15 3.60 -2.50
CA THR A 53 0.29 4.78 -2.28
C THR A 53 0.58 5.44 -0.93
N VAL A 54 0.66 4.66 0.15
CA VAL A 54 0.98 5.17 1.49
C VAL A 54 2.37 5.80 1.53
N MET A 55 3.36 5.16 0.90
CA MET A 55 4.72 5.68 0.81
C MET A 55 4.78 7.01 0.07
N LEU A 56 4.09 7.14 -1.07
CA LEU A 56 4.05 8.39 -1.83
C LEU A 56 3.41 9.52 -1.02
N ASN A 57 2.26 9.26 -0.39
CA ASN A 57 1.57 10.24 0.45
C ASN A 57 2.42 10.65 1.66
N ALA A 58 3.08 9.69 2.32
CA ALA A 58 3.97 10.00 3.43
C ALA A 58 5.16 10.88 3.01
N LYS A 59 5.73 10.64 1.83
CA LYS A 59 6.80 11.49 1.27
C LYS A 59 6.30 12.89 0.96
N GLN A 60 5.11 13.02 0.39
CA GLN A 60 4.52 14.33 0.10
C GLN A 60 4.30 15.11 1.40
N ILE A 61 3.67 14.50 2.40
CA ILE A 61 3.45 15.12 3.72
C ILE A 61 4.79 15.53 4.35
N PHE A 62 5.81 14.67 4.27
CA PHE A 62 7.14 15.00 4.78
C PHE A 62 7.71 16.25 4.12
N LEU A 63 7.65 16.34 2.79
CA LEU A 63 8.19 17.50 2.05
C LEU A 63 7.45 18.81 2.36
N GLU A 64 6.13 18.74 2.47
CA GLU A 64 5.31 19.92 2.81
C GLU A 64 5.61 20.37 4.25
N PHE A 65 5.64 19.45 5.19
CA PHE A 65 5.89 19.75 6.60
C PHE A 65 7.33 20.23 6.83
N ASP A 66 8.34 19.65 6.19
CA ASP A 66 9.72 20.12 6.27
C ASP A 66 9.87 21.55 5.73
N LYS A 67 9.19 21.87 4.63
CA LYS A 67 9.14 23.21 4.07
C LYS A 67 8.54 24.24 5.04
N ASP A 68 7.46 23.88 5.74
CA ASP A 68 6.83 24.73 6.74
C ASP A 68 7.74 24.97 7.94
N VAL A 69 8.41 23.94 8.42
CA VAL A 69 9.40 24.03 9.52
C VAL A 69 10.56 24.94 9.13
N LEU A 70 11.09 24.82 7.91
CA LEU A 70 12.14 25.70 7.40
C LEU A 70 11.69 27.17 7.32
N ASN A 71 10.45 27.42 6.93
CA ASN A 71 9.89 28.78 6.92
C ASN A 71 9.80 29.37 8.32
N GLU A 72 9.33 28.61 9.32
CA GLU A 72 9.28 29.06 10.72
C GLU A 72 10.70 29.36 11.26
N GLU A 73 11.70 28.54 10.96
CA GLU A 73 13.10 28.80 11.33
C GLU A 73 13.62 30.11 10.76
N ARG A 74 13.29 30.40 9.49
CA ARG A 74 13.66 31.68 8.85
C ARG A 74 12.98 32.89 9.51
N ILE A 75 11.72 32.74 9.91
CA ILE A 75 10.99 33.80 10.64
C ILE A 75 11.65 34.04 11.99
N ILE A 76 11.98 33.00 12.75
CA ILE A 76 12.67 33.12 14.04
C ILE A 76 14.03 33.83 13.86
N SER A 77 14.80 33.45 12.84
CA SER A 77 16.09 34.08 12.55
C SER A 77 15.96 35.58 12.20
N ARG A 78 14.92 35.95 11.45
CA ARG A 78 14.64 37.37 11.12
C ARG A 78 14.26 38.17 12.35
N ILE A 79 13.38 37.65 13.22
CA ILE A 79 12.99 38.29 14.47
C ILE A 79 14.23 38.51 15.35
N HIS A 80 15.11 37.54 15.44
CA HIS A 80 16.36 37.61 16.20
C HIS A 80 17.30 38.73 15.69
N GLY A 81 17.32 38.97 14.36
CA GLY A 81 18.16 39.98 13.76
C GLY A 81 17.58 41.40 13.74
N SER A 82 16.25 41.54 13.91
CA SER A 82 15.56 42.82 13.69
C SER A 82 15.09 43.51 14.98
N PHE A 83 15.03 42.80 16.13
CA PHE A 83 14.50 43.37 17.37
C PHE A 83 15.43 43.13 18.58
N PRO A 84 15.42 44.04 19.56
CA PRO A 84 16.15 43.86 20.81
C PRO A 84 15.70 42.56 21.52
N LYS A 85 16.67 41.81 22.01
CA LYS A 85 16.43 40.46 22.63
C LYS A 85 15.42 40.49 23.77
N GLU A 86 15.36 41.57 24.51
CA GLU A 86 14.51 41.76 25.69
C GLU A 86 13.01 41.67 25.38
N TYR A 87 12.61 42.13 24.19
CA TYR A 87 11.21 42.19 23.77
C TYR A 87 10.76 40.89 23.04
N CYS A 88 11.69 40.17 22.45
CA CYS A 88 11.39 39.01 21.62
C CYS A 88 11.64 37.64 22.26
N ALA A 89 12.38 37.60 23.39
CA ALA A 89 12.80 36.38 24.02
C ALA A 89 11.66 35.39 24.30
N PRO A 90 10.49 35.78 24.86
CA PRO A 90 9.42 34.79 25.12
C PRO A 90 8.85 34.17 23.83
N ILE A 91 8.61 34.98 22.78
CA ILE A 91 8.05 34.54 21.51
C ILE A 91 9.02 33.62 20.79
N ILE A 92 10.31 34.00 20.78
CA ILE A 92 11.37 33.18 20.16
C ILE A 92 11.49 31.85 20.87
N THR A 93 11.41 31.82 22.22
CA THR A 93 11.50 30.59 22.99
C THR A 93 10.36 29.63 22.67
N ILE A 94 9.12 30.12 22.63
CA ILE A 94 7.95 29.30 22.30
C ILE A 94 8.05 28.75 20.86
N LYS A 95 8.38 29.62 19.89
CA LYS A 95 8.54 29.19 18.49
C LYS A 95 9.69 28.20 18.32
N SER A 96 10.81 28.38 18.99
CA SER A 96 11.94 27.45 18.96
C SER A 96 11.56 26.07 19.51
N LEU A 97 10.77 26.01 20.58
CA LEU A 97 10.25 24.76 21.13
C LEU A 97 9.31 24.05 20.13
N GLN A 98 8.42 24.81 19.50
CA GLN A 98 7.53 24.28 18.46
C GLN A 98 8.33 23.68 17.29
N VAL A 99 9.31 24.42 16.76
CA VAL A 99 10.19 23.95 15.68
C VAL A 99 10.96 22.72 16.09
N SER A 100 11.51 22.69 17.32
CA SER A 100 12.24 21.51 17.82
C SER A 100 11.32 20.28 17.90
N PHE A 101 10.09 20.43 18.36
CA PHE A 101 9.10 19.37 18.38
C PHE A 101 8.75 18.87 16.97
N CYS A 102 8.53 19.80 16.02
CA CYS A 102 8.28 19.48 14.63
C CYS A 102 9.46 18.72 13.98
N ARG A 103 10.70 19.09 14.31
CA ARG A 103 11.90 18.34 13.85
C ARG A 103 11.95 16.91 14.35
N ILE A 104 11.55 16.67 15.62
CA ILE A 104 11.43 15.31 16.16
C ILE A 104 10.38 14.51 15.41
N LEU A 105 9.21 15.10 15.11
CA LEU A 105 8.16 14.45 14.34
C LEU A 105 8.62 14.13 12.91
N LEU A 106 9.27 15.07 12.24
CA LEU A 106 9.86 14.83 10.91
C LEU A 106 10.86 13.69 10.94
N GLY A 107 11.72 13.61 11.94
CA GLY A 107 12.67 12.52 12.10
C GLY A 107 11.99 11.16 12.29
N LYS A 108 10.85 11.12 12.99
CA LYS A 108 10.04 9.88 13.11
C LYS A 108 9.37 9.52 11.80
N LEU A 109 8.79 10.50 11.10
CA LEU A 109 8.14 10.31 9.82
C LEU A 109 9.12 9.78 8.77
N ASN A 110 10.33 10.37 8.70
CA ASN A 110 11.38 9.91 7.78
C ASN A 110 11.74 8.45 8.01
N ARG A 111 11.94 8.04 9.27
CA ARG A 111 12.22 6.63 9.62
C ARG A 111 11.08 5.70 9.20
N SER A 112 9.83 6.14 9.34
CA SER A 112 8.67 5.36 8.88
C SER A 112 8.65 5.22 7.36
N ILE A 113 9.00 6.28 6.61
CA ILE A 113 9.15 6.25 5.15
C ILE A 113 10.23 5.27 4.73
N ASP A 114 11.40 5.28 5.39
CA ASP A 114 12.49 4.35 5.10
C ASP A 114 12.05 2.89 5.33
N THR A 115 11.30 2.65 6.42
CA THR A 115 10.74 1.32 6.72
C THR A 115 9.75 0.89 5.63
N LEU A 116 8.83 1.76 5.21
CA LEU A 116 7.88 1.49 4.12
C LEU A 116 8.59 1.22 2.79
N GLN A 117 9.66 1.98 2.49
CA GLN A 117 10.47 1.76 1.29
C GLN A 117 11.15 0.39 1.28
N ASN A 118 11.67 -0.03 2.43
CA ASN A 118 12.30 -1.35 2.54
C ASN A 118 11.27 -2.48 2.40
N LEU A 119 10.10 -2.35 3.02
CA LEU A 119 9.00 -3.31 2.85
C LEU A 119 8.53 -3.37 1.40
N TYR A 120 8.36 -2.22 0.76
CA TYR A 120 7.96 -2.13 -0.64
C TYR A 120 8.95 -2.87 -1.55
N LYS A 121 10.25 -2.61 -1.41
CA LYS A 121 11.30 -3.28 -2.18
C LYS A 121 11.31 -4.80 -1.97
N GLN A 122 11.14 -5.25 -0.72
CA GLN A 122 11.07 -6.68 -0.41
C GLN A 122 9.85 -7.33 -1.10
N TYR A 123 8.70 -6.66 -1.07
CA TYR A 123 7.49 -7.16 -1.69
C TYR A 123 7.60 -7.19 -3.21
N GLU A 124 8.15 -6.14 -3.81
CA GLU A 124 8.41 -6.06 -5.25
C GLU A 124 9.33 -7.19 -5.74
N THR A 125 10.42 -7.46 -4.98
CA THR A 125 11.36 -8.53 -5.32
C THR A 125 10.76 -9.92 -5.20
N LEU A 126 9.83 -10.12 -4.23
CA LEU A 126 9.24 -11.44 -3.97
C LEU A 126 8.12 -11.80 -4.93
N PHE A 127 7.33 -10.82 -5.38
CA PHE A 127 6.06 -11.12 -6.02
C PHE A 127 6.00 -10.75 -7.50
N ASP A 128 6.92 -9.98 -8.04
CA ASP A 128 6.94 -9.55 -9.46
C ASP A 128 5.53 -9.20 -9.99
N VAL A 129 4.84 -8.32 -9.27
CA VAL A 129 3.45 -7.95 -9.55
C VAL A 129 3.35 -6.56 -10.17
N GLN A 130 2.34 -6.36 -11.00
CA GLN A 130 2.06 -5.05 -11.58
C GLN A 130 1.62 -4.06 -10.50
N ILE A 131 2.30 -2.91 -10.44
CA ILE A 131 2.08 -1.87 -9.44
C ILE A 131 1.22 -0.77 -10.04
N SER A 132 0.24 -0.29 -9.26
CA SER A 132 -0.55 0.89 -9.58
C SER A 132 -0.80 1.72 -8.33
N ILE A 133 -1.17 2.99 -8.51
CA ILE A 133 -1.63 3.81 -7.38
C ILE A 133 -3.04 3.37 -7.00
N LEU A 134 -3.26 3.09 -5.71
CA LEU A 134 -4.57 2.70 -5.22
C LEU A 134 -5.45 3.94 -5.01
N THR A 135 -6.26 4.25 -6.02
CA THR A 135 -7.15 5.43 -6.04
C THR A 135 -8.58 5.12 -5.62
N THR A 136 -8.97 3.84 -5.70
CA THR A 136 -10.34 3.40 -5.39
C THR A 136 -10.31 2.31 -4.34
N PHE A 137 -11.41 2.20 -3.58
CA PHE A 137 -11.55 1.17 -2.57
C PHE A 137 -11.55 -0.23 -3.22
N PRO A 138 -10.64 -1.14 -2.81
CA PRO A 138 -10.53 -2.44 -3.44
C PRO A 138 -11.68 -3.38 -3.06
N ARG A 139 -11.99 -4.31 -3.96
CA ARG A 139 -12.98 -5.36 -3.69
C ARG A 139 -12.47 -6.32 -2.63
N LYS A 140 -13.33 -6.65 -1.66
CA LYS A 140 -13.05 -7.67 -0.66
C LYS A 140 -13.21 -9.07 -1.27
N THR A 141 -12.16 -9.89 -1.24
CA THR A 141 -12.17 -11.27 -1.74
C THR A 141 -12.22 -12.28 -0.58
N SER A 142 -12.42 -13.57 -0.88
CA SER A 142 -12.35 -14.65 0.12
C SER A 142 -10.98 -14.68 0.82
N THR A 143 -9.90 -14.47 0.08
CA THR A 143 -8.54 -14.41 0.62
C THR A 143 -8.41 -13.34 1.70
N PHE A 144 -8.96 -12.14 1.47
CA PHE A 144 -9.01 -11.05 2.46
C PHE A 144 -9.93 -11.33 3.65
N CYS A 145 -10.82 -12.35 3.55
CA CYS A 145 -11.68 -12.76 4.67
C CYS A 145 -11.07 -13.88 5.50
N GLU A 146 -10.46 -14.86 4.84
CA GLU A 146 -10.11 -16.14 5.44
C GLU A 146 -8.65 -16.23 5.91
N ILE A 147 -7.75 -15.54 5.19
CA ILE A 147 -6.32 -15.59 5.50
C ILE A 147 -5.95 -14.41 6.41
N LYS A 148 -5.68 -14.70 7.68
CA LYS A 148 -5.44 -13.72 8.73
C LYS A 148 -4.47 -12.58 8.36
N PRO A 149 -3.27 -12.78 7.78
CA PRO A 149 -2.40 -11.68 7.37
C PRO A 149 -3.04 -10.76 6.33
N TYR A 150 -3.71 -11.33 5.33
CA TYR A 150 -4.42 -10.56 4.29
C TYR A 150 -5.58 -9.77 4.87
N ALA A 151 -6.35 -10.36 5.80
CA ALA A 151 -7.45 -9.67 6.50
C ALA A 151 -6.95 -8.46 7.28
N GLN A 152 -5.82 -8.58 7.97
CA GLN A 152 -5.21 -7.46 8.71
C GLN A 152 -4.80 -6.31 7.78
N VAL A 153 -4.17 -6.60 6.65
CA VAL A 153 -3.80 -5.57 5.66
C VAL A 153 -5.05 -4.93 5.06
N PHE A 154 -6.08 -5.73 4.77
CA PHE A 154 -7.34 -5.19 4.24
C PHE A 154 -8.02 -4.25 5.24
N GLU A 155 -8.00 -4.54 6.55
CA GLU A 155 -8.47 -3.61 7.58
C GLU A 155 -7.67 -2.30 7.60
N MET A 156 -6.36 -2.35 7.39
CA MET A 156 -5.54 -1.13 7.28
C MET A 156 -5.96 -0.31 6.06
N ILE A 157 -6.22 -0.95 4.92
CA ILE A 157 -6.74 -0.29 3.71
C ILE A 157 -8.09 0.37 3.99
N VAL A 158 -9.02 -0.34 4.65
CA VAL A 158 -10.33 0.20 5.03
C VAL A 158 -10.17 1.45 5.89
N ARG A 159 -9.30 1.38 6.90
CA ARG A 159 -9.03 2.53 7.78
C ARG A 159 -8.43 3.70 7.02
N TRP A 160 -7.48 3.43 6.12
CA TRP A 160 -6.85 4.45 5.29
C TRP A 160 -7.89 5.24 4.48
N PHE A 161 -8.78 4.56 3.76
CA PHE A 161 -9.82 5.22 2.98
C PHE A 161 -10.82 5.98 3.85
N LYS A 162 -11.22 5.43 4.98
CA LYS A 162 -12.12 6.14 5.92
C LYS A 162 -11.49 7.41 6.49
N TYR A 163 -10.24 7.36 6.91
CA TYR A 163 -9.55 8.53 7.46
C TYR A 163 -9.18 9.55 6.38
N GLY A 164 -8.88 9.12 5.17
CA GLY A 164 -8.64 10.00 4.02
C GLY A 164 -9.86 10.84 3.67
N GLU A 165 -11.05 10.27 3.70
CA GLU A 165 -12.31 11.01 3.52
C GLU A 165 -12.53 12.06 4.62
N TYR A 166 -12.30 11.71 5.88
CA TYR A 166 -12.36 12.64 7.01
C TYR A 166 -11.34 13.78 6.92
N SER A 167 -10.14 13.53 6.42
CA SER A 167 -9.11 14.54 6.23
C SER A 167 -9.53 15.58 5.18
N LEU A 168 -10.08 15.14 4.06
CA LEU A 168 -10.56 16.03 3.00
C LEU A 168 -11.76 16.89 3.44
N GLU A 169 -12.68 16.35 4.24
CA GLU A 169 -13.78 17.14 4.82
C GLU A 169 -13.27 18.17 5.83
N LYS A 170 -12.30 17.79 6.66
CA LYS A 170 -11.70 18.69 7.65
C LYS A 170 -10.93 19.82 6.98
N GLU A 171 -10.22 19.59 5.90
CA GLU A 171 -9.55 20.60 5.11
C GLU A 171 -10.55 21.54 4.42
N ARG A 172 -11.67 21.01 3.90
CA ARG A 172 -12.75 21.83 3.35
C ARG A 172 -13.38 22.73 4.41
N LEU A 173 -13.61 22.23 5.63
CA LEU A 173 -14.12 23.01 6.75
C LEU A 173 -13.14 24.10 7.19
N ILE A 174 -11.82 23.79 7.26
CA ILE A 174 -10.79 24.78 7.61
C ILE A 174 -10.67 25.87 6.53
N LEU A 175 -10.78 25.51 5.25
CA LEU A 175 -10.81 26.47 4.14
C LEU A 175 -12.06 27.36 4.19
N GLN A 176 -13.23 26.81 4.52
CA GLN A 176 -14.46 27.59 4.68
C GLN A 176 -14.40 28.58 5.86
N VAL A 177 -13.77 28.22 6.97
CA VAL A 177 -13.59 29.10 8.13
C VAL A 177 -12.58 30.22 7.86
N LYS A 178 -11.60 30.02 6.97
CA LYS A 178 -10.61 31.04 6.57
C LYS A 178 -11.14 32.04 5.54
N THR A 179 -12.28 31.75 4.91
CA THR A 179 -12.93 32.61 3.91
C THR A 179 -14.11 33.41 4.47
N LEU A 180 -14.43 33.31 5.75
CA LEU A 180 -15.33 34.12 6.56
C LEU A 180 -14.53 35.17 7.38
#